data_1421fa58ef3da3c4b959c8f4c243f4b5
#
_entry.id   1421fa58ef3da3c4b959c8f4c243f4b5
#
_cell.length_a   1.000
_cell.length_b   1.000
_cell.length_c   1.000
_cell.angle_alpha   90.00
_cell.angle_beta   90.00
_cell.angle_gamma   90.00
#
_symmetry.space_group_name_H-M   'P 1'
#
loop_
_entity.id
_entity.type
_entity.pdbx_description
1 polymer ?
#
loop_
_entity_poly.entity_id
_entity_poly.type
_entity_poly.pdbx_seq_one_letter_code
_entity_poly.pdbx_strand_id
1 'polypeptide(L)'
;MTQRLRILHLEDDPMDAELVQMTLASDGLACEVQVVSRREEFEAALTRGGMDLILADFALPAFDGMTALLMVRERLPDIPFVFVSGKLGEEAAIESLKSGATDYVLKTKLARLGPAVQRALTEAHERAKQRQTEKELEQAYAEIEKRAEDYRNLFNSIRDVIVVTDDSRTILHVNQPALREVFGYQTEDVVEKSSAILYANEDDFLKTGKEVFDAEGSVKGKLLELHFRRKNGEIFIGEQYAMKRFNRYGVATGNVSIFRDISERKKAEAALRDSELRRYQLQVELRYAAEIQAKLLPRTYPQIAGFDVAARCLPAKQVGGDFYDWQQVSPNLIYLTLGDVMGKGMAAAMLMATVRAALHAVTLYNSPAQALRLAEQALFADLENSESFVTLFHGQLDSDQRTFSFVDCGHGYVFVRRADGTVDGLSPRGLPLGVQGGEVYQEGVVALEKGDVLVLYSDGVIDAKPELELNNQILAEQLAGKSSAQEMVDALMALTGQPDPQPDDITVLVVRCVD
;
A
#
# COMPACT_ATOMS: atom_id res chain seq x y z
N MET A 1 47.85 -32.45 -39.33
CA MET A 1 49.18 -31.80 -39.43
C MET A 1 49.83 -32.06 -38.07
N THR A 2 50.89 -32.88 -38.03
CA THR A 2 51.65 -33.14 -36.80
C THR A 2 52.34 -31.80 -36.43
N GLN A 3 51.95 -31.23 -35.30
CA GLN A 3 52.54 -29.98 -34.79
C GLN A 3 54.02 -30.22 -34.56
N ARG A 4 54.90 -29.42 -35.19
CA ARG A 4 56.37 -29.54 -35.01
C ARG A 4 56.67 -29.12 -33.57
N LEU A 5 57.40 -29.95 -32.85
CA LEU A 5 57.89 -29.69 -31.51
C LEU A 5 58.86 -28.53 -31.50
N ARG A 6 58.60 -27.49 -30.75
CA ARG A 6 59.48 -26.32 -30.63
C ARG A 6 60.40 -26.50 -29.42
N ILE A 7 61.71 -26.65 -29.75
CA ILE A 7 62.74 -26.91 -28.74
C ILE A 7 63.62 -25.68 -28.62
N LEU A 8 63.81 -25.17 -27.41
CA LEU A 8 64.86 -24.22 -27.11
C LEU A 8 66.08 -25.00 -26.66
N HIS A 9 67.23 -24.88 -27.42
CA HIS A 9 68.44 -25.59 -27.10
C HIS A 9 69.53 -24.61 -26.71
N LEU A 10 69.94 -24.65 -25.44
CA LEU A 10 71.06 -23.84 -24.92
C LEU A 10 72.37 -24.64 -25.08
N GLU A 11 73.19 -24.23 -26.05
CA GLU A 11 74.40 -24.92 -26.46
C GLU A 11 75.38 -23.91 -27.10
N ASP A 12 76.65 -23.94 -26.74
CA ASP A 12 77.69 -23.07 -27.30
C ASP A 12 78.53 -23.66 -28.43
N ASP A 13 78.52 -25.02 -28.50
CA ASP A 13 79.22 -25.73 -29.62
C ASP A 13 78.23 -26.02 -30.75
N PRO A 14 78.48 -25.39 -31.97
CA PRO A 14 77.60 -25.60 -33.12
C PRO A 14 77.57 -27.04 -33.62
N MET A 15 78.65 -27.81 -33.42
CA MET A 15 78.72 -29.21 -33.85
C MET A 15 77.89 -30.11 -32.94
N ASP A 16 77.89 -29.83 -31.63
CA ASP A 16 77.05 -30.51 -30.66
C ASP A 16 75.59 -30.16 -30.88
N ALA A 17 75.26 -28.91 -31.17
CA ALA A 17 73.92 -28.47 -31.51
C ALA A 17 73.39 -29.20 -32.76
N GLU A 18 74.18 -29.30 -33.81
CA GLU A 18 73.79 -30.01 -35.03
C GLU A 18 73.63 -31.52 -34.78
N LEU A 19 74.51 -32.13 -34.00
CA LEU A 19 74.41 -33.54 -33.63
C LEU A 19 73.16 -33.86 -32.86
N VAL A 20 72.75 -33.00 -31.91
CA VAL A 20 71.46 -33.12 -31.15
C VAL A 20 70.27 -33.00 -32.11
N GLN A 21 70.26 -32.05 -33.05
CA GLN A 21 69.20 -31.92 -34.05
C GLN A 21 69.08 -33.13 -34.97
N MET A 22 70.21 -33.64 -35.47
CA MET A 22 70.28 -34.84 -36.32
C MET A 22 69.73 -36.06 -35.54
N THR A 23 70.08 -36.19 -34.26
CA THR A 23 69.61 -37.28 -33.42
C THR A 23 68.10 -37.24 -33.22
N LEU A 24 67.56 -36.07 -32.90
CA LEU A 24 66.08 -35.90 -32.72
C LEU A 24 65.34 -36.19 -34.03
N ALA A 25 65.89 -35.75 -35.17
CA ALA A 25 65.31 -36.04 -36.48
C ALA A 25 65.38 -37.55 -36.83
N SER A 26 66.45 -38.24 -36.48
CA SER A 26 66.60 -39.69 -36.69
C SER A 26 65.66 -40.53 -35.82
N ASP A 27 65.32 -40.04 -34.63
CA ASP A 27 64.36 -40.65 -33.72
C ASP A 27 62.89 -40.36 -34.11
N GLY A 28 62.71 -39.68 -35.29
CA GLY A 28 61.37 -39.44 -35.84
C GLY A 28 60.65 -38.23 -35.19
N LEU A 29 61.33 -37.41 -34.42
CA LEU A 29 60.77 -36.21 -33.82
C LEU A 29 60.81 -35.06 -34.80
N ALA A 30 59.67 -34.67 -35.34
CA ALA A 30 59.54 -33.47 -36.16
C ALA A 30 59.65 -32.24 -35.25
N CYS A 31 60.85 -31.63 -35.15
CA CYS A 31 61.10 -30.49 -34.26
C CYS A 31 61.66 -29.27 -35.05
N GLU A 32 61.34 -28.13 -34.47
CA GLU A 32 61.96 -26.85 -34.78
C GLU A 32 62.82 -26.45 -33.58
N VAL A 33 64.18 -26.46 -33.80
CA VAL A 33 65.15 -26.19 -32.72
C VAL A 33 65.70 -24.82 -32.85
N GLN A 34 65.42 -23.98 -31.83
CA GLN A 34 66.08 -22.67 -31.69
C GLN A 34 67.31 -22.84 -30.80
N VAL A 35 68.51 -22.73 -31.38
CA VAL A 35 69.78 -22.77 -30.62
C VAL A 35 70.12 -21.39 -30.12
N VAL A 36 70.51 -21.30 -28.83
CA VAL A 36 70.99 -20.10 -28.16
C VAL A 36 72.22 -20.45 -27.34
N SER A 37 73.19 -19.52 -27.29
CA SER A 37 74.47 -19.75 -26.59
C SER A 37 74.74 -18.74 -25.46
N ARG A 38 73.97 -17.65 -25.43
CA ARG A 38 74.14 -16.58 -24.44
C ARG A 38 72.95 -16.42 -23.54
N ARG A 39 73.20 -15.89 -22.37
CA ARG A 39 72.14 -15.63 -21.35
C ARG A 39 71.06 -14.72 -21.88
N GLU A 40 71.41 -13.60 -22.54
CA GLU A 40 70.41 -12.65 -23.04
C GLU A 40 69.50 -13.27 -24.11
N GLU A 41 70.03 -14.12 -24.97
CA GLU A 41 69.30 -14.82 -26.03
C GLU A 41 68.33 -15.85 -25.39
N PHE A 42 68.79 -16.55 -24.36
CA PHE A 42 67.95 -17.51 -23.60
C PHE A 42 66.79 -16.83 -22.85
N GLU A 43 67.10 -15.73 -22.13
CA GLU A 43 66.10 -14.93 -21.46
C GLU A 43 65.04 -14.34 -22.41
N ALA A 44 65.51 -13.85 -23.56
CA ALA A 44 64.62 -13.34 -24.61
C ALA A 44 63.73 -14.44 -25.21
N ALA A 45 64.30 -15.66 -25.39
CA ALA A 45 63.50 -16.82 -25.84
C ALA A 45 62.46 -17.23 -24.80
N LEU A 46 62.81 -17.29 -23.52
CA LEU A 46 61.87 -17.58 -22.41
C LEU A 46 60.75 -16.56 -22.36
N THR A 47 61.07 -15.26 -22.53
CA THR A 47 60.06 -14.19 -22.52
C THR A 47 59.12 -14.26 -23.73
N ARG A 48 59.63 -14.67 -24.89
CA ARG A 48 58.83 -14.88 -26.11
C ARG A 48 57.89 -16.06 -25.95
N GLY A 49 58.29 -17.07 -25.17
CA GLY A 49 57.51 -18.27 -24.92
C GLY A 49 57.32 -19.13 -26.17
N GLY A 50 56.45 -20.09 -26.04
CA GLY A 50 56.00 -20.93 -27.15
C GLY A 50 56.92 -22.11 -27.45
N MET A 51 57.89 -22.44 -26.57
CA MET A 51 58.64 -23.68 -26.64
C MET A 51 57.87 -24.80 -25.87
N ASP A 52 58.03 -26.03 -26.35
CA ASP A 52 57.42 -27.22 -25.77
C ASP A 52 58.41 -28.01 -24.87
N LEU A 53 59.72 -27.80 -25.08
CA LEU A 53 60.82 -28.42 -24.38
C LEU A 53 62.05 -27.54 -24.38
N ILE A 54 62.86 -27.62 -23.33
CA ILE A 54 64.19 -26.99 -23.27
C ILE A 54 65.24 -28.11 -23.14
N LEU A 55 66.24 -28.01 -24.04
CA LEU A 55 67.48 -28.76 -23.93
C LEU A 55 68.59 -27.81 -23.51
N ALA A 56 69.50 -28.23 -22.64
CA ALA A 56 70.61 -27.38 -22.24
C ALA A 56 71.89 -28.20 -21.97
N ASP A 57 73.00 -27.70 -22.43
CA ASP A 57 74.24 -28.23 -21.90
C ASP A 57 74.44 -27.79 -20.45
N PHE A 58 75.01 -28.68 -19.67
CA PHE A 58 75.23 -28.43 -18.24
C PHE A 58 76.37 -27.45 -18.01
N ALA A 59 77.45 -27.56 -18.82
CA ALA A 59 78.67 -26.82 -18.66
C ALA A 59 78.94 -25.90 -19.88
N LEU A 60 78.46 -24.67 -19.81
CA LEU A 60 78.70 -23.65 -20.82
C LEU A 60 79.66 -22.61 -20.24
N PRO A 61 80.60 -22.05 -21.09
CA PRO A 61 81.61 -21.11 -20.60
C PRO A 61 81.09 -19.79 -20.07
N ALA A 62 79.95 -19.30 -20.58
CA ALA A 62 79.42 -17.96 -20.31
C ALA A 62 78.13 -17.96 -19.52
N PHE A 63 77.42 -19.09 -19.45
CA PHE A 63 76.12 -19.17 -18.81
C PHE A 63 75.81 -20.62 -18.31
N ASP A 64 75.86 -20.85 -17.05
CA ASP A 64 75.69 -22.17 -16.42
C ASP A 64 74.27 -22.76 -16.62
N GLY A 65 74.27 -24.02 -17.12
CA GLY A 65 73.00 -24.74 -17.37
C GLY A 65 72.14 -24.92 -16.15
N MET A 66 72.66 -25.01 -14.94
CA MET A 66 71.88 -25.08 -13.69
C MET A 66 71.17 -23.73 -13.41
N THR A 67 71.88 -22.61 -13.68
CA THR A 67 71.24 -21.29 -13.59
C THR A 67 70.09 -21.15 -14.59
N ALA A 68 70.26 -21.68 -15.81
CA ALA A 68 69.22 -21.72 -16.82
C ALA A 68 68.00 -22.54 -16.33
N LEU A 69 68.19 -23.71 -15.70
CA LEU A 69 67.13 -24.50 -15.11
C LEU A 69 66.35 -23.75 -14.05
N LEU A 70 67.05 -23.08 -13.12
CA LEU A 70 66.41 -22.32 -12.05
C LEU A 70 65.53 -21.18 -12.60
N MET A 71 66.03 -20.44 -13.61
CA MET A 71 65.26 -19.40 -14.32
C MET A 71 64.00 -19.97 -14.98
N VAL A 72 64.09 -21.16 -15.58
CA VAL A 72 62.94 -21.81 -16.21
C VAL A 72 61.92 -22.26 -15.14
N ARG A 73 62.37 -22.81 -14.04
CA ARG A 73 61.48 -23.24 -12.95
C ARG A 73 60.74 -22.09 -12.29
N GLU A 74 61.36 -20.90 -12.23
CA GLU A 74 60.71 -19.70 -11.73
C GLU A 74 59.64 -19.15 -12.71
N ARG A 75 59.93 -19.12 -14.00
CA ARG A 75 59.05 -18.48 -15.00
C ARG A 75 58.09 -19.45 -15.71
N LEU A 76 58.56 -20.65 -16.00
CA LEU A 76 57.86 -21.67 -16.78
C LEU A 76 57.98 -23.06 -16.09
N PRO A 77 57.38 -23.26 -14.90
CA PRO A 77 57.62 -24.43 -14.07
C PRO A 77 57.19 -25.77 -14.70
N ASP A 78 56.27 -25.72 -15.66
CA ASP A 78 55.71 -26.90 -16.28
C ASP A 78 56.45 -27.33 -17.57
N ILE A 79 57.32 -26.51 -18.13
CA ILE A 79 58.06 -26.86 -19.34
C ILE A 79 59.13 -27.93 -19.01
N PRO A 80 59.16 -29.05 -19.74
CA PRO A 80 60.17 -30.06 -19.53
C PRO A 80 61.56 -29.53 -19.89
N PHE A 81 62.54 -29.78 -19.03
CA PHE A 81 63.90 -29.35 -19.16
C PHE A 81 64.83 -30.58 -19.09
N VAL A 82 65.57 -30.81 -20.15
CA VAL A 82 66.46 -31.96 -20.25
C VAL A 82 67.91 -31.47 -20.46
N PHE A 83 68.78 -31.96 -19.59
CA PHE A 83 70.23 -31.70 -19.81
C PHE A 83 70.81 -32.62 -20.85
N VAL A 84 71.66 -32.05 -21.71
CA VAL A 84 72.46 -32.80 -22.70
C VAL A 84 73.92 -32.42 -22.50
N SER A 85 74.71 -33.28 -21.81
CA SER A 85 76.07 -32.90 -21.40
C SER A 85 77.14 -33.90 -21.78
N GLY A 86 78.36 -33.41 -22.07
CA GLY A 86 79.52 -34.23 -22.47
C GLY A 86 80.10 -35.05 -21.28
N LYS A 87 80.19 -34.46 -20.09
CA LYS A 87 80.68 -35.10 -18.87
C LYS A 87 79.84 -34.60 -17.66
N LEU A 88 78.82 -35.33 -17.26
CA LEU A 88 78.20 -35.10 -16.02
C LEU A 88 78.70 -36.16 -15.02
N GLY A 89 79.24 -35.71 -13.88
CA GLY A 89 79.48 -36.61 -12.78
C GLY A 89 78.15 -37.09 -12.20
N GLU A 90 78.14 -38.26 -11.58
CA GLU A 90 76.89 -38.89 -11.03
C GLU A 90 76.21 -37.97 -10.03
N GLU A 91 76.95 -37.24 -9.22
CA GLU A 91 76.45 -36.25 -8.25
C GLU A 91 75.75 -35.06 -8.93
N ALA A 92 76.33 -34.51 -10.00
CA ALA A 92 75.74 -33.36 -10.73
C ALA A 92 74.45 -33.76 -11.47
N ALA A 93 74.35 -35.02 -11.95
CA ALA A 93 73.12 -35.56 -12.56
C ALA A 93 71.99 -35.67 -11.52
N ILE A 94 72.30 -36.17 -10.32
CA ILE A 94 71.32 -36.28 -9.22
C ILE A 94 70.86 -34.89 -8.76
N GLU A 95 71.79 -33.94 -8.64
CA GLU A 95 71.49 -32.56 -8.23
C GLU A 95 70.61 -31.83 -9.27
N SER A 96 70.87 -32.02 -10.54
CA SER A 96 70.04 -31.41 -11.60
C SER A 96 68.60 -31.94 -11.58
N LEU A 97 68.39 -33.26 -11.36
CA LEU A 97 67.03 -33.82 -11.20
C LEU A 97 66.34 -33.34 -9.94
N LYS A 98 67.05 -33.21 -8.80
CA LYS A 98 66.51 -32.65 -7.56
C LYS A 98 66.12 -31.20 -7.70
N SER A 99 66.85 -30.42 -8.50
CA SER A 99 66.60 -29.03 -8.80
C SER A 99 65.48 -28.80 -9.83
N GLY A 100 64.88 -29.90 -10.32
CA GLY A 100 63.71 -29.89 -11.21
C GLY A 100 63.97 -30.15 -12.67
N ALA A 101 65.15 -30.56 -13.07
CA ALA A 101 65.34 -31.09 -14.43
C ALA A 101 64.44 -32.32 -14.66
N THR A 102 63.86 -32.43 -15.84
CA THR A 102 62.97 -33.54 -16.17
C THR A 102 63.78 -34.84 -16.46
N ASP A 103 64.88 -34.69 -17.17
CA ASP A 103 65.79 -35.81 -17.47
C ASP A 103 67.19 -35.26 -17.79
N TYR A 104 68.15 -36.17 -17.95
CA TYR A 104 69.48 -35.82 -18.47
C TYR A 104 70.00 -36.89 -19.46
N VAL A 105 70.75 -36.47 -20.42
CA VAL A 105 71.32 -37.34 -21.46
C VAL A 105 72.84 -37.01 -21.66
N LEU A 106 73.68 -38.04 -21.69
CA LEU A 106 75.09 -37.83 -21.99
C LEU A 106 75.27 -37.72 -23.49
N LYS A 107 76.07 -36.76 -23.94
CA LYS A 107 76.44 -36.56 -25.35
C LYS A 107 77.11 -37.80 -25.96
N THR A 108 77.78 -38.66 -25.13
CA THR A 108 78.30 -39.98 -25.53
C THR A 108 77.21 -41.05 -25.71
N LYS A 109 75.98 -40.79 -25.34
CA LYS A 109 74.86 -41.75 -25.40
C LYS A 109 73.57 -41.06 -25.97
N LEU A 110 73.73 -40.30 -27.05
CA LEU A 110 72.63 -39.54 -27.66
C LEU A 110 71.46 -40.39 -28.16
N ALA A 111 71.69 -41.70 -28.42
CA ALA A 111 70.58 -42.63 -28.71
C ALA A 111 69.46 -42.66 -27.62
N ARG A 112 69.71 -42.08 -26.43
CA ARG A 112 68.71 -41.97 -25.37
C ARG A 112 67.91 -40.65 -25.41
N LEU A 113 68.31 -39.71 -26.30
CA LEU A 113 67.74 -38.35 -26.33
C LEU A 113 66.29 -38.36 -26.77
N GLY A 114 65.91 -39.02 -27.85
CA GLY A 114 64.57 -39.14 -28.33
C GLY A 114 63.61 -39.75 -27.29
N PRO A 115 63.95 -40.93 -26.73
CA PRO A 115 63.14 -41.50 -25.62
C PRO A 115 63.01 -40.59 -24.38
N ALA A 116 64.08 -39.87 -24.00
CA ALA A 116 64.04 -38.95 -22.86
C ALA A 116 63.12 -37.74 -23.14
N VAL A 117 63.21 -37.16 -24.35
CA VAL A 117 62.33 -36.07 -24.79
C VAL A 117 60.87 -36.51 -24.84
N GLN A 118 60.56 -37.69 -25.40
CA GLN A 118 59.21 -38.23 -25.47
C GLN A 118 58.62 -38.42 -24.06
N ARG A 119 59.40 -39.02 -23.15
CA ARG A 119 58.99 -39.22 -21.74
C ARG A 119 58.71 -37.86 -21.07
N ALA A 120 59.64 -36.92 -21.19
CA ALA A 120 59.51 -35.61 -20.57
C ALA A 120 58.26 -34.85 -21.05
N LEU A 121 57.95 -34.92 -22.33
CA LEU A 121 56.74 -34.31 -22.90
C LEU A 121 55.46 -35.02 -22.43
N THR A 122 55.45 -36.36 -22.36
CA THR A 122 54.30 -37.13 -21.88
C THR A 122 53.99 -36.77 -20.44
N GLU A 123 55.01 -36.78 -19.57
CA GLU A 123 54.84 -36.40 -18.15
C GLU A 123 54.34 -34.96 -17.96
N ALA A 124 54.88 -34.02 -18.74
CA ALA A 124 54.42 -32.62 -18.70
C ALA A 124 52.98 -32.51 -19.16
N HIS A 125 52.58 -33.20 -20.21
CA HIS A 125 51.18 -33.23 -20.69
C HIS A 125 50.22 -33.84 -19.66
N GLU A 126 50.58 -34.94 -19.04
CA GLU A 126 49.77 -35.59 -18.01
C GLU A 126 49.57 -34.66 -16.77
N ARG A 127 50.66 -34.01 -16.29
CA ARG A 127 50.60 -33.06 -15.18
C ARG A 127 49.70 -31.84 -15.51
N ALA A 128 49.82 -31.28 -16.72
CA ALA A 128 49.01 -30.17 -17.17
C ALA A 128 47.52 -30.56 -17.24
N LYS A 129 47.21 -31.75 -17.75
CA LYS A 129 45.84 -32.30 -17.81
C LYS A 129 45.23 -32.52 -16.42
N GLN A 130 46.04 -33.08 -15.52
CA GLN A 130 45.56 -33.32 -14.12
C GLN A 130 45.23 -31.97 -13.44
N ARG A 131 46.11 -30.97 -13.52
CA ARG A 131 45.87 -29.63 -12.96
C ARG A 131 44.64 -28.96 -13.55
N GLN A 132 44.40 -29.11 -14.85
CA GLN A 132 43.24 -28.58 -15.51
C GLN A 132 41.97 -29.20 -14.99
N THR A 133 41.95 -30.56 -14.84
CA THR A 133 40.82 -31.29 -14.31
C THR A 133 40.52 -30.90 -12.85
N GLU A 134 41.55 -30.71 -12.01
CA GLU A 134 41.40 -30.27 -10.64
C GLU A 134 40.75 -28.87 -10.55
N LYS A 135 41.24 -27.92 -11.40
CA LYS A 135 40.65 -26.57 -11.47
C LYS A 135 39.19 -26.57 -11.92
N GLU A 136 38.85 -27.38 -12.92
CA GLU A 136 37.47 -27.52 -13.41
C GLU A 136 36.57 -28.12 -12.33
N LEU A 137 37.07 -29.06 -11.57
CA LEU A 137 36.34 -29.68 -10.45
C LEU A 137 36.10 -28.69 -9.31
N GLU A 138 37.13 -27.92 -8.90
CA GLU A 138 37.01 -26.86 -7.89
C GLU A 138 36.00 -25.80 -8.31
N GLN A 139 36.04 -25.34 -9.57
CA GLN A 139 35.10 -24.37 -10.10
C GLN A 139 33.67 -24.91 -10.09
N ALA A 140 33.47 -26.19 -10.48
CA ALA A 140 32.16 -26.83 -10.46
C ALA A 140 31.60 -26.94 -9.03
N TYR A 141 32.43 -27.31 -8.05
CA TYR A 141 32.04 -27.35 -6.64
C TYR A 141 31.65 -25.98 -6.10
N ALA A 142 32.44 -24.94 -6.38
CA ALA A 142 32.16 -23.58 -5.97
C ALA A 142 30.84 -23.04 -6.58
N GLU A 143 30.57 -23.39 -7.84
CA GLU A 143 29.31 -23.02 -8.49
C GLU A 143 28.09 -23.72 -7.86
N ILE A 144 28.22 -25.02 -7.56
CA ILE A 144 27.16 -25.80 -6.89
C ILE A 144 26.88 -25.24 -5.50
N GLU A 145 27.92 -24.94 -4.72
CA GLU A 145 27.80 -24.39 -3.37
C GLU A 145 27.11 -23.01 -3.39
N LYS A 146 27.55 -22.13 -4.30
CA LYS A 146 26.92 -20.83 -4.51
C LYS A 146 25.43 -20.96 -4.87
N ARG A 147 25.09 -21.83 -5.83
CA ARG A 147 23.69 -22.07 -6.20
C ARG A 147 22.86 -22.61 -5.05
N ALA A 148 23.43 -23.49 -4.23
CA ALA A 148 22.75 -24.03 -3.04
C ALA A 148 22.51 -22.97 -1.97
N GLU A 149 23.46 -22.03 -1.80
CA GLU A 149 23.32 -20.89 -0.90
C GLU A 149 22.26 -19.89 -1.41
N ASP A 150 22.31 -19.52 -2.68
CA ASP A 150 21.34 -18.65 -3.31
C ASP A 150 19.92 -19.23 -3.18
N TYR A 151 19.76 -20.53 -3.43
CA TYR A 151 18.48 -21.22 -3.23
C TYR A 151 18.00 -21.15 -1.78
N ARG A 152 18.87 -21.42 -0.80
CA ARG A 152 18.53 -21.32 0.63
C ARG A 152 18.10 -19.92 1.02
N ASN A 153 18.84 -18.92 0.54
CA ASN A 153 18.52 -17.51 0.82
C ASN A 153 17.16 -17.11 0.25
N LEU A 154 16.87 -17.47 -1.00
CA LEU A 154 15.57 -17.23 -1.63
C LEU A 154 14.45 -17.95 -0.89
N PHE A 155 14.62 -19.23 -0.57
CA PHE A 155 13.64 -20.04 0.14
C PHE A 155 13.32 -19.48 1.52
N ASN A 156 14.34 -19.00 2.24
CA ASN A 156 14.19 -18.45 3.59
C ASN A 156 13.74 -16.98 3.61
N SER A 157 13.83 -16.24 2.49
CA SER A 157 13.36 -14.85 2.41
C SER A 157 11.84 -14.72 2.28
N ILE A 158 11.15 -15.82 1.94
CA ILE A 158 9.69 -15.84 1.78
C ILE A 158 9.02 -15.82 3.16
N ARG A 159 8.08 -14.88 3.35
CA ARG A 159 7.36 -14.71 4.62
C ARG A 159 6.29 -15.77 4.87
N ASP A 160 5.73 -16.33 3.80
CA ASP A 160 4.78 -17.43 3.93
C ASP A 160 5.53 -18.72 4.27
N VAL A 161 4.92 -19.60 5.06
CA VAL A 161 5.54 -20.87 5.44
C VAL A 161 5.47 -21.83 4.27
N ILE A 162 6.63 -22.30 3.82
CA ILE A 162 6.73 -23.31 2.76
C ILE A 162 7.11 -24.64 3.40
N VAL A 163 6.29 -25.65 3.15
CA VAL A 163 6.52 -27.02 3.61
C VAL A 163 6.59 -27.94 2.41
N VAL A 164 7.68 -28.66 2.29
CA VAL A 164 7.90 -29.70 1.29
C VAL A 164 7.77 -31.07 1.95
N THR A 165 6.92 -31.91 1.40
CA THR A 165 6.68 -33.27 1.93
C THR A 165 6.96 -34.33 0.87
N ASP A 166 7.11 -35.57 1.33
CA ASP A 166 7.02 -36.79 0.49
C ASP A 166 5.56 -37.16 0.17
N ASP A 167 5.35 -38.25 -0.53
CA ASP A 167 4.02 -38.76 -0.90
C ASP A 167 3.19 -39.21 0.32
N SER A 168 3.85 -39.56 1.43
CA SER A 168 3.21 -39.89 2.72
C SER A 168 2.88 -38.67 3.57
N ARG A 169 3.13 -37.45 3.05
CA ARG A 169 2.98 -36.17 3.74
C ARG A 169 3.93 -36.03 4.94
N THR A 170 5.06 -36.71 4.94
CA THR A 170 6.16 -36.51 5.87
C THR A 170 6.95 -35.26 5.46
N ILE A 171 7.24 -34.37 6.38
CA ILE A 171 7.93 -33.08 6.12
C ILE A 171 9.41 -33.34 5.83
N LEU A 172 9.87 -32.91 4.66
CA LEU A 172 11.26 -33.02 4.21
C LEU A 172 12.01 -31.69 4.39
N HIS A 173 11.38 -30.59 4.00
CA HIS A 173 11.97 -29.26 4.08
C HIS A 173 10.93 -28.20 4.49
N VAL A 174 11.41 -27.20 5.23
CA VAL A 174 10.64 -26.02 5.63
C VAL A 174 11.52 -24.78 5.56
N ASN A 175 10.94 -23.62 5.28
CA ASN A 175 11.68 -22.36 5.30
C ASN A 175 11.66 -21.72 6.70
N GLN A 176 12.77 -21.10 7.07
CA GLN A 176 12.93 -20.28 8.26
C GLN A 176 13.30 -18.85 7.83
N PRO A 177 12.89 -17.80 8.54
CA PRO A 177 12.22 -17.79 9.86
C PRO A 177 10.70 -17.97 9.84
N ALA A 178 10.06 -18.05 8.64
CA ALA A 178 8.59 -18.07 8.50
C ALA A 178 7.92 -19.17 9.36
N LEU A 179 8.45 -20.38 9.37
CA LEU A 179 7.89 -21.47 10.21
C LEU A 179 7.84 -21.09 11.69
N ARG A 180 8.91 -20.47 12.21
CA ARG A 180 8.97 -20.03 13.61
C ARG A 180 8.02 -18.88 13.90
N GLU A 181 7.94 -17.92 13.00
CA GLU A 181 7.06 -16.74 13.17
C GLU A 181 5.59 -17.11 13.13
N VAL A 182 5.19 -17.97 12.20
CA VAL A 182 3.78 -18.34 12.01
C VAL A 182 3.36 -19.49 12.93
N PHE A 183 4.13 -20.57 13.00
CA PHE A 183 3.73 -21.76 13.75
C PHE A 183 4.44 -21.93 15.09
N GLY A 184 5.52 -21.20 15.35
CA GLY A 184 6.32 -21.32 16.59
C GLY A 184 7.24 -22.54 16.62
N TYR A 185 7.39 -23.27 15.53
CA TYR A 185 8.26 -24.46 15.42
C TYR A 185 9.65 -24.10 14.89
N GLN A 186 10.66 -24.84 15.33
CA GLN A 186 11.96 -24.92 14.68
C GLN A 186 11.95 -26.06 13.64
N THR A 187 12.90 -26.04 12.72
CA THR A 187 13.01 -27.07 11.66
C THR A 187 13.06 -28.49 12.26
N GLU A 188 13.84 -28.68 13.32
CA GLU A 188 14.05 -29.94 14.00
C GLU A 188 12.79 -30.47 14.71
N ASP A 189 11.85 -29.58 15.02
CA ASP A 189 10.57 -29.95 15.63
C ASP A 189 9.64 -30.68 14.65
N VAL A 190 9.77 -30.43 13.34
CA VAL A 190 8.77 -30.83 12.32
C VAL A 190 9.32 -31.70 11.20
N VAL A 191 10.59 -31.58 10.83
CA VAL A 191 11.21 -32.43 9.80
C VAL A 191 11.14 -33.90 10.22
N GLU A 192 10.92 -34.79 9.27
CA GLU A 192 10.67 -36.23 9.44
C GLU A 192 9.37 -36.59 10.19
N LYS A 193 8.50 -35.60 10.48
CA LYS A 193 7.17 -35.82 11.05
C LYS A 193 6.07 -35.62 10.02
N SER A 194 4.89 -36.17 10.30
CA SER A 194 3.69 -35.92 9.50
C SER A 194 3.30 -34.46 9.54
N SER A 195 2.96 -33.87 8.40
CA SER A 195 2.44 -32.51 8.31
C SER A 195 1.11 -32.30 9.03
N ALA A 196 0.44 -33.37 9.50
CA ALA A 196 -0.74 -33.30 10.35
C ALA A 196 -0.52 -32.45 11.63
N ILE A 197 0.72 -32.37 12.13
CA ILE A 197 1.09 -31.57 13.31
C ILE A 197 0.74 -30.08 13.17
N LEU A 198 0.66 -29.56 11.93
CA LEU A 198 0.36 -28.15 11.63
C LEU A 198 -1.14 -27.87 11.61
N TYR A 199 -2.01 -28.87 11.54
CA TYR A 199 -3.46 -28.70 11.44
C TYR A 199 -4.12 -28.69 12.83
N ALA A 200 -5.18 -27.92 12.96
CA ALA A 200 -5.94 -27.84 14.21
C ALA A 200 -6.73 -29.12 14.50
N ASN A 201 -7.20 -29.78 13.45
CA ASN A 201 -8.02 -31.00 13.52
C ASN A 201 -7.69 -31.97 12.37
N GLU A 202 -8.10 -33.20 12.50
CA GLU A 202 -7.87 -34.26 11.52
C GLU A 202 -8.70 -34.07 10.24
N ASP A 203 -9.89 -33.47 10.35
CA ASP A 203 -10.78 -33.23 9.20
C ASP A 203 -10.15 -32.29 8.19
N ASP A 204 -9.54 -31.19 8.63
CA ASP A 204 -8.84 -30.23 7.76
C ASP A 204 -7.61 -30.88 7.10
N PHE A 205 -6.89 -31.74 7.82
CA PHE A 205 -5.79 -32.50 7.25
C PHE A 205 -6.27 -33.51 6.19
N LEU A 206 -7.34 -34.26 6.46
CA LEU A 206 -7.93 -35.20 5.53
C LEU A 206 -8.56 -34.52 4.31
N LYS A 207 -9.23 -33.39 4.53
CA LYS A 207 -9.79 -32.56 3.46
C LYS A 207 -8.72 -32.15 2.45
N THR A 208 -7.59 -31.63 2.94
CA THR A 208 -6.45 -31.30 2.07
C THR A 208 -5.95 -32.52 1.31
N GLY A 209 -5.90 -33.71 1.95
CA GLY A 209 -5.55 -34.97 1.31
C GLY A 209 -6.43 -35.24 0.10
N LYS A 210 -7.73 -35.30 0.30
CA LYS A 210 -8.72 -35.62 -0.76
C LYS A 210 -8.74 -34.56 -1.87
N GLU A 211 -8.70 -33.29 -1.52
CA GLU A 211 -8.89 -32.22 -2.48
C GLU A 211 -7.65 -31.90 -3.34
N VAL A 212 -6.45 -32.15 -2.81
CA VAL A 212 -5.19 -31.80 -3.48
C VAL A 212 -4.44 -33.04 -3.99
N PHE A 213 -4.46 -34.14 -3.22
CA PHE A 213 -3.55 -35.27 -3.46
C PHE A 213 -4.23 -36.46 -4.14
N ASP A 214 -5.53 -36.67 -3.89
CA ASP A 214 -6.27 -37.78 -4.51
C ASP A 214 -6.86 -37.42 -5.89
N ALA A 215 -6.82 -36.14 -6.29
CA ALA A 215 -7.30 -35.72 -7.59
C ALA A 215 -6.35 -36.21 -8.70
N GLU A 216 -6.75 -37.23 -9.45
CA GLU A 216 -6.01 -37.75 -10.60
C GLU A 216 -5.80 -36.63 -11.65
N GLY A 217 -4.53 -36.43 -12.03
CA GLY A 217 -4.15 -35.57 -13.16
C GLY A 217 -4.09 -34.06 -12.93
N SER A 218 -4.35 -33.52 -11.74
CA SER A 218 -4.29 -32.09 -11.50
C SER A 218 -2.89 -31.60 -11.16
N VAL A 219 -2.23 -30.96 -12.13
CA VAL A 219 -0.98 -30.18 -11.92
C VAL A 219 -1.28 -28.83 -11.23
N LYS A 220 -2.56 -28.40 -11.19
CA LYS A 220 -2.95 -27.10 -10.62
C LYS A 220 -3.07 -27.21 -9.11
N GLY A 221 -2.31 -26.37 -8.42
CA GLY A 221 -2.44 -26.21 -6.97
C GLY A 221 -3.83 -25.71 -6.58
N LYS A 222 -4.26 -26.01 -5.35
CA LYS A 222 -5.53 -25.61 -4.77
C LYS A 222 -5.31 -24.73 -3.56
N LEU A 223 -6.09 -23.67 -3.45
CA LEU A 223 -6.14 -22.76 -2.31
C LEU A 223 -7.29 -23.18 -1.38
N LEU A 224 -6.99 -23.38 -0.11
CA LEU A 224 -7.95 -23.77 0.92
C LEU A 224 -7.80 -22.85 2.13
N GLU A 225 -8.93 -22.40 2.69
CA GLU A 225 -8.98 -21.77 4.02
C GLU A 225 -9.25 -22.87 5.05
N LEU A 226 -8.34 -23.03 6.02
CA LEU A 226 -8.36 -24.10 7.02
C LEU A 226 -7.93 -23.57 8.39
N HIS A 227 -8.10 -24.41 9.43
CA HIS A 227 -7.64 -24.11 10.77
C HIS A 227 -6.31 -24.82 11.04
N PHE A 228 -5.32 -24.04 11.47
CA PHE A 228 -3.99 -24.51 11.80
C PHE A 228 -3.71 -24.32 13.29
N ARG A 229 -2.73 -25.07 13.80
CA ARG A 229 -2.34 -25.05 15.22
C ARG A 229 -0.87 -24.69 15.36
N ARG A 230 -0.59 -23.67 16.18
CA ARG A 230 0.76 -23.30 16.57
C ARG A 230 1.31 -24.28 17.62
N LYS A 231 2.62 -24.26 17.83
CA LYS A 231 3.31 -25.10 18.87
C LYS A 231 2.78 -24.85 20.28
N ASN A 232 2.34 -23.64 20.58
CA ASN A 232 1.75 -23.28 21.88
C ASN A 232 0.29 -23.73 22.05
N GLY A 233 -0.31 -24.38 21.04
CA GLY A 233 -1.70 -24.85 21.05
C GLY A 233 -2.72 -23.85 20.49
N GLU A 234 -2.34 -22.61 20.21
CA GLU A 234 -3.21 -21.60 19.62
C GLU A 234 -3.68 -22.05 18.23
N ILE A 235 -4.99 -21.87 17.96
CA ILE A 235 -5.59 -22.15 16.66
C ILE A 235 -5.76 -20.84 15.91
N PHE A 236 -5.39 -20.82 14.64
CA PHE A 236 -5.55 -19.69 13.75
C PHE A 236 -6.13 -20.10 12.40
N ILE A 237 -6.72 -19.16 11.69
CA ILE A 237 -7.24 -19.35 10.34
C ILE A 237 -6.12 -19.02 9.36
N GLY A 238 -5.81 -19.96 8.46
CA GLY A 238 -4.81 -19.74 7.42
C GLY A 238 -5.30 -20.16 6.06
N GLU A 239 -4.66 -19.60 5.04
CA GLU A 239 -4.75 -20.07 3.66
C GLU A 239 -3.62 -21.06 3.41
N GLN A 240 -3.97 -22.19 2.84
CA GLN A 240 -3.02 -23.17 2.32
C GLN A 240 -3.15 -23.26 0.82
N TYR A 241 -2.05 -23.02 0.11
CA TYR A 241 -1.92 -23.36 -1.30
C TYR A 241 -1.05 -24.62 -1.42
N ALA A 242 -1.59 -25.71 -1.92
CA ALA A 242 -0.88 -26.98 -2.01
C ALA A 242 -0.88 -27.53 -3.44
N MET A 243 0.27 -28.08 -3.85
CA MET A 243 0.50 -28.64 -5.18
C MET A 243 1.38 -29.90 -5.12
N LYS A 244 1.22 -30.80 -6.11
CA LYS A 244 2.12 -31.96 -6.28
C LYS A 244 3.48 -31.52 -6.79
N ARG A 245 4.54 -32.17 -6.33
CA ARG A 245 5.91 -32.05 -6.82
C ARG A 245 6.26 -33.24 -7.70
N PHE A 246 6.88 -32.98 -8.85
CA PHE A 246 7.26 -34.00 -9.81
C PHE A 246 8.78 -33.98 -10.02
N ASN A 247 9.35 -35.15 -10.27
CA ASN A 247 10.72 -35.28 -10.72
C ASN A 247 10.84 -34.99 -12.24
N ARG A 248 12.09 -35.03 -12.76
CA ARG A 248 12.37 -34.79 -14.19
C ARG A 248 11.71 -35.78 -15.15
N TYR A 249 11.19 -36.87 -14.64
CA TYR A 249 10.52 -37.92 -15.42
C TYR A 249 8.99 -37.84 -15.31
N GLY A 250 8.43 -36.80 -14.68
CA GLY A 250 7.00 -36.61 -14.51
C GLY A 250 6.36 -37.50 -13.43
N VAL A 251 7.17 -38.19 -12.60
CA VAL A 251 6.67 -38.99 -11.48
C VAL A 251 6.50 -38.10 -10.26
N ALA A 252 5.35 -38.19 -9.61
CA ALA A 252 5.10 -37.46 -8.34
C ALA A 252 6.10 -37.92 -7.27
N THR A 253 6.66 -36.98 -6.53
CA THR A 253 7.67 -37.25 -5.49
C THR A 253 7.32 -36.58 -4.17
N GLY A 254 6.08 -36.15 -4.02
CA GLY A 254 5.60 -35.44 -2.83
C GLY A 254 4.85 -34.17 -3.16
N ASN A 255 4.81 -33.27 -2.19
CA ASN A 255 3.99 -32.06 -2.28
C ASN A 255 4.74 -30.83 -1.79
N VAL A 256 4.31 -29.68 -2.28
CA VAL A 256 4.71 -28.37 -1.75
C VAL A 256 3.46 -27.65 -1.27
N SER A 257 3.46 -27.19 -0.04
CA SER A 257 2.38 -26.43 0.56
C SER A 257 2.91 -25.08 1.03
N ILE A 258 2.17 -24.02 0.76
CA ILE A 258 2.44 -22.66 1.24
C ILE A 258 1.32 -22.31 2.21
N PHE A 259 1.68 -21.88 3.42
CA PHE A 259 0.73 -21.49 4.46
C PHE A 259 0.88 -20.01 4.76
N ARG A 260 -0.24 -19.32 4.81
CA ARG A 260 -0.34 -17.90 5.18
C ARG A 260 -1.32 -17.73 6.32
N ASP A 261 -0.90 -17.08 7.39
CA ASP A 261 -1.81 -16.66 8.46
C ASP A 261 -2.66 -15.48 7.95
N ILE A 262 -3.99 -15.66 7.97
CA ILE A 262 -4.96 -14.63 7.54
C ILE A 262 -5.80 -14.11 8.71
N SER A 263 -5.42 -14.41 9.96
CA SER A 263 -6.20 -14.04 11.13
C SER A 263 -6.38 -12.52 11.26
N GLU A 264 -5.34 -11.73 11.04
CA GLU A 264 -5.42 -10.27 11.08
C GLU A 264 -6.28 -9.72 9.94
N ARG A 265 -6.18 -10.28 8.74
CA ARG A 265 -7.06 -9.92 7.62
C ARG A 265 -8.52 -10.18 7.94
N LYS A 266 -8.85 -11.36 8.47
CA LYS A 266 -10.23 -11.73 8.85
C LYS A 266 -10.78 -10.87 9.98
N LYS A 267 -9.96 -10.51 10.98
CA LYS A 267 -10.35 -9.58 12.04
C LYS A 267 -10.65 -8.19 11.49
N ALA A 268 -9.79 -7.68 10.60
CA ALA A 268 -10.00 -6.37 9.96
C ALA A 268 -11.26 -6.34 9.08
N GLU A 269 -11.50 -7.38 8.28
CA GLU A 269 -12.72 -7.54 7.48
C GLU A 269 -13.98 -7.59 8.35
N ALA A 270 -13.95 -8.33 9.46
CA ALA A 270 -15.06 -8.40 10.40
C ALA A 270 -15.33 -7.05 11.08
N ALA A 271 -14.29 -6.35 11.53
CA ALA A 271 -14.40 -5.03 12.16
C ALA A 271 -14.96 -3.97 11.18
N LEU A 272 -14.52 -4.01 9.91
CA LEU A 272 -15.03 -3.13 8.87
C LEU A 272 -16.51 -3.38 8.63
N ARG A 273 -16.91 -4.63 8.49
CA ARG A 273 -18.31 -5.01 8.29
C ARG A 273 -19.20 -4.58 9.45
N ASP A 274 -18.72 -4.74 10.69
CA ASP A 274 -19.46 -4.32 11.88
C ASP A 274 -19.62 -2.78 11.93
N SER A 275 -18.57 -2.05 11.58
CA SER A 275 -18.60 -0.59 11.45
C SER A 275 -19.58 -0.11 10.38
N GLU A 276 -19.61 -0.77 9.21
CA GLU A 276 -20.55 -0.45 8.12
C GLU A 276 -22.02 -0.72 8.54
N LEU A 277 -22.27 -1.82 9.24
CA LEU A 277 -23.59 -2.13 9.76
C LEU A 277 -24.07 -1.09 10.77
N ARG A 278 -23.22 -0.68 11.72
CA ARG A 278 -23.55 0.37 12.69
C ARG A 278 -23.83 1.71 12.00
N ARG A 279 -23.01 2.07 11.02
CA ARG A 279 -23.23 3.30 10.23
C ARG A 279 -24.57 3.27 9.49
N TYR A 280 -24.91 2.13 8.88
CA TYR A 280 -26.18 1.96 8.19
C TYR A 280 -27.37 2.06 9.15
N GLN A 281 -27.31 1.42 10.31
CA GLN A 281 -28.34 1.51 11.35
C GLN A 281 -28.57 2.96 11.79
N LEU A 282 -27.50 3.68 12.10
CA LEU A 282 -27.59 5.09 12.48
C LEU A 282 -28.20 5.96 11.38
N GLN A 283 -27.85 5.73 10.11
CA GLN A 283 -28.45 6.45 8.99
C GLN A 283 -29.95 6.19 8.87
N VAL A 284 -30.38 4.97 9.11
CA VAL A 284 -31.83 4.62 9.10
C VAL A 284 -32.56 5.34 10.23
N GLU A 285 -32.00 5.35 11.44
CA GLU A 285 -32.61 6.06 12.60
C GLU A 285 -32.70 7.56 12.35
N LEU A 286 -31.66 8.18 11.82
CA LEU A 286 -31.67 9.61 11.48
C LEU A 286 -32.70 9.94 10.39
N ARG A 287 -32.87 9.07 9.40
CA ARG A 287 -33.91 9.24 8.38
C ARG A 287 -35.31 9.19 8.98
N TYR A 288 -35.58 8.26 9.90
CA TYR A 288 -36.86 8.25 10.59
C TYR A 288 -37.10 9.52 11.42
N ALA A 289 -36.08 10.02 12.11
CA ALA A 289 -36.17 11.29 12.83
C ALA A 289 -36.49 12.45 11.89
N ALA A 290 -35.84 12.51 10.72
CA ALA A 290 -36.13 13.53 9.69
C ALA A 290 -37.57 13.44 9.18
N GLU A 291 -38.08 12.24 8.94
CA GLU A 291 -39.48 12.04 8.53
C GLU A 291 -40.47 12.50 9.61
N ILE A 292 -40.17 12.28 10.89
CA ILE A 292 -40.99 12.75 12.01
C ILE A 292 -40.90 14.28 12.07
N GLN A 293 -39.70 14.88 12.02
CA GLN A 293 -39.51 16.32 12.07
C GLN A 293 -40.25 17.03 10.92
N ALA A 294 -40.16 16.50 9.71
CA ALA A 294 -40.89 17.04 8.55
C ALA A 294 -42.40 16.97 8.70
N LYS A 295 -42.91 16.04 9.54
CA LYS A 295 -44.35 15.94 9.88
C LYS A 295 -44.78 16.95 10.94
N LEU A 296 -43.85 17.47 11.73
CA LEU A 296 -44.15 18.51 12.71
C LEU A 296 -44.37 19.87 12.03
N LEU A 297 -43.68 20.13 10.93
CA LEU A 297 -43.86 21.37 10.16
C LEU A 297 -45.24 21.36 9.46
N PRO A 298 -45.84 22.56 9.27
CA PRO A 298 -47.14 22.68 8.58
C PRO A 298 -47.03 22.16 7.12
N ARG A 299 -48.01 21.35 6.73
CA ARG A 299 -48.08 20.75 5.38
C ARG A 299 -49.02 21.46 4.42
N THR A 300 -49.95 22.22 4.97
CA THR A 300 -50.95 22.95 4.20
C THR A 300 -50.79 24.42 4.43
N TYR A 301 -50.80 25.22 3.36
CA TYR A 301 -50.75 26.64 3.48
C TYR A 301 -52.03 27.21 4.11
N PRO A 302 -51.91 28.21 4.98
CA PRO A 302 -53.06 28.83 5.64
C PRO A 302 -53.91 29.59 4.61
N GLN A 303 -55.23 29.53 4.80
CA GLN A 303 -56.16 30.29 3.96
C GLN A 303 -56.64 31.51 4.78
N ILE A 304 -56.09 32.69 4.47
CA ILE A 304 -56.45 33.93 5.12
C ILE A 304 -56.80 34.98 4.07
N ALA A 305 -57.90 35.68 4.29
CA ALA A 305 -58.42 36.64 3.30
C ALA A 305 -57.45 37.76 3.04
N GLY A 306 -57.17 38.09 1.77
CA GLY A 306 -56.29 39.16 1.37
C GLY A 306 -54.79 38.85 1.48
N PHE A 307 -54.40 37.66 1.89
CA PHE A 307 -52.98 37.28 2.03
C PHE A 307 -52.68 35.93 1.44
N ASP A 308 -51.49 35.83 0.81
CA ASP A 308 -50.91 34.62 0.29
C ASP A 308 -49.65 34.28 1.11
N VAL A 309 -49.54 33.06 1.65
CA VAL A 309 -48.49 32.65 2.57
C VAL A 309 -47.81 31.40 2.04
N ALA A 310 -46.49 31.38 2.00
CA ALA A 310 -45.70 30.21 1.67
C ALA A 310 -44.43 30.15 2.52
N ALA A 311 -43.94 28.92 2.77
CA ALA A 311 -42.66 28.72 3.47
C ALA A 311 -41.98 27.46 2.99
N ARG A 312 -40.65 27.41 3.19
CA ARG A 312 -39.81 26.25 2.93
C ARG A 312 -38.65 26.23 3.91
N CYS A 313 -38.38 25.03 4.43
CA CYS A 313 -37.24 24.74 5.28
C CYS A 313 -36.42 23.61 4.63
N LEU A 314 -35.12 23.78 4.58
CA LEU A 314 -34.14 22.81 4.05
C LEU A 314 -33.06 22.60 5.11
N PRO A 315 -33.05 21.47 5.84
CA PRO A 315 -32.04 21.20 6.84
C PRO A 315 -30.65 20.97 6.22
N ALA A 316 -29.59 21.44 6.90
CA ALA A 316 -28.19 21.21 6.50
C ALA A 316 -27.74 19.76 6.68
N LYS A 317 -28.34 19.07 7.64
CA LYS A 317 -28.18 17.62 7.89
C LYS A 317 -29.51 16.91 7.66
N GLN A 318 -29.59 15.64 8.06
CA GLN A 318 -30.87 14.90 7.99
C GLN A 318 -31.98 15.58 8.80
N VAL A 319 -31.63 16.19 9.94
CA VAL A 319 -32.52 16.95 10.82
C VAL A 319 -31.87 18.29 11.17
N GLY A 320 -32.67 19.33 11.39
CA GLY A 320 -32.22 20.71 11.62
C GLY A 320 -32.78 21.36 12.87
N GLY A 321 -32.24 22.53 13.23
CA GLY A 321 -32.72 23.41 14.29
C GLY A 321 -33.79 24.39 13.81
N ASP A 322 -33.75 24.73 12.53
CA ASP A 322 -34.70 25.64 11.92
C ASP A 322 -36.12 25.07 11.86
N PHE A 323 -37.07 25.95 12.04
CA PHE A 323 -38.49 25.65 11.80
C PHE A 323 -39.28 26.88 11.43
N TYR A 324 -40.34 26.67 10.70
CA TYR A 324 -41.44 27.59 10.57
C TYR A 324 -42.73 26.93 11.06
N ASP A 325 -43.68 27.78 11.52
CA ASP A 325 -44.97 27.29 11.93
C ASP A 325 -46.03 28.36 11.72
N TRP A 326 -47.31 27.93 11.63
CA TRP A 326 -48.46 28.79 11.69
C TRP A 326 -49.61 28.13 12.40
N GLN A 327 -50.37 29.01 13.07
CA GLN A 327 -51.53 28.56 13.83
C GLN A 327 -52.70 29.52 13.55
N GLN A 328 -53.67 29.05 12.77
CA GLN A 328 -54.86 29.82 12.46
C GLN A 328 -55.85 29.74 13.61
N VAL A 329 -56.20 30.90 14.17
CA VAL A 329 -57.08 31.05 15.33
C VAL A 329 -58.50 31.33 14.90
N SER A 330 -58.67 32.12 13.83
CA SER A 330 -59.94 32.41 13.18
C SER A 330 -59.73 32.59 11.68
N PRO A 331 -60.80 32.73 10.88
CA PRO A 331 -60.64 32.99 9.45
C PRO A 331 -59.77 34.25 9.14
N ASN A 332 -59.69 35.20 10.06
CA ASN A 332 -59.01 36.49 9.85
C ASN A 332 -57.78 36.67 10.73
N LEU A 333 -57.39 35.68 11.54
CA LEU A 333 -56.30 35.77 12.51
C LEU A 333 -55.43 34.55 12.49
N ILE A 334 -54.13 34.78 12.20
CA ILE A 334 -53.13 33.71 12.16
C ILE A 334 -51.84 34.14 12.85
N TYR A 335 -51.25 33.21 13.59
CA TYR A 335 -49.89 33.36 14.10
C TYR A 335 -48.90 32.73 13.16
N LEU A 336 -47.78 33.39 12.96
CA LEU A 336 -46.63 32.92 12.14
C LEU A 336 -45.40 32.92 13.02
N THR A 337 -44.59 31.90 12.88
CA THR A 337 -43.36 31.72 13.63
C THR A 337 -42.26 31.26 12.68
N LEU A 338 -41.08 31.83 12.85
CA LEU A 338 -39.83 31.28 12.30
C LEU A 338 -38.81 31.25 13.43
N GLY A 339 -38.19 30.14 13.68
CA GLY A 339 -37.19 29.96 14.73
C GLY A 339 -36.00 29.17 14.24
N ASP A 340 -34.86 29.51 14.82
CA ASP A 340 -33.61 28.83 14.64
C ASP A 340 -33.00 28.48 16.00
N VAL A 341 -32.79 27.18 16.25
CA VAL A 341 -32.21 26.65 17.48
C VAL A 341 -30.73 26.49 17.33
N MET A 342 -29.97 27.10 18.24
CA MET A 342 -28.51 26.99 18.27
C MET A 342 -28.02 25.55 18.09
N GLY A 343 -27.12 25.33 17.12
CA GLY A 343 -26.50 24.03 16.82
C GLY A 343 -27.15 23.31 15.65
N LYS A 344 -26.69 22.10 15.36
CA LYS A 344 -27.11 21.33 14.16
C LYS A 344 -27.31 19.86 14.47
N GLY A 345 -28.25 19.23 13.77
CA GLY A 345 -28.51 17.81 13.87
C GLY A 345 -29.48 17.46 15.02
N MET A 346 -29.34 16.28 15.61
CA MET A 346 -30.36 15.67 16.49
C MET A 346 -30.68 16.54 17.73
N ALA A 347 -29.69 17.13 18.38
CA ALA A 347 -29.91 17.94 19.58
C ALA A 347 -30.76 19.19 19.27
N ALA A 348 -30.38 19.94 18.23
CA ALA A 348 -31.15 21.10 17.78
C ALA A 348 -32.55 20.70 17.32
N ALA A 349 -32.70 19.59 16.61
CA ALA A 349 -34.01 19.06 16.18
C ALA A 349 -34.95 18.70 17.34
N MET A 350 -34.43 18.14 18.43
CA MET A 350 -35.21 17.84 19.62
C MET A 350 -35.68 19.11 20.34
N LEU A 351 -34.75 20.08 20.51
CA LEU A 351 -35.09 21.39 21.10
C LEU A 351 -36.09 22.14 20.23
N MET A 352 -35.96 22.13 18.92
CA MET A 352 -36.91 22.71 17.96
C MET A 352 -38.32 22.16 18.19
N ALA A 353 -38.46 20.84 18.30
CA ALA A 353 -39.76 20.21 18.52
C ALA A 353 -40.39 20.64 19.88
N THR A 354 -39.56 20.77 20.92
CA THR A 354 -39.98 21.23 22.27
C THR A 354 -40.41 22.69 22.26
N VAL A 355 -39.58 23.57 21.63
CA VAL A 355 -39.90 25.03 21.50
C VAL A 355 -41.18 25.23 20.71
N ARG A 356 -41.31 24.55 19.56
CA ARG A 356 -42.52 24.60 18.74
C ARG A 356 -43.76 24.15 19.54
N ALA A 357 -43.69 23.05 20.29
CA ALA A 357 -44.79 22.55 21.08
C ALA A 357 -45.21 23.53 22.22
N ALA A 358 -44.21 24.12 22.89
CA ALA A 358 -44.47 25.12 23.93
C ALA A 358 -45.16 26.36 23.36
N LEU A 359 -44.69 26.89 22.21
CA LEU A 359 -45.35 28.02 21.53
C LEU A 359 -46.80 27.66 21.12
N HIS A 360 -47.02 26.50 20.52
CA HIS A 360 -48.34 26.02 20.15
C HIS A 360 -49.33 26.03 21.32
N ALA A 361 -48.88 25.64 22.51
CA ALA A 361 -49.73 25.55 23.69
C ALA A 361 -50.18 26.91 24.22
N VAL A 362 -49.39 27.99 24.02
CA VAL A 362 -49.63 29.29 24.63
C VAL A 362 -50.10 30.38 23.64
N THR A 363 -50.00 30.11 22.32
CA THR A 363 -50.29 31.14 21.31
C THR A 363 -51.77 31.50 21.18
N LEU A 364 -52.68 30.56 21.29
CA LEU A 364 -54.10 30.74 20.90
C LEU A 364 -54.86 31.87 21.57
N TYR A 365 -54.47 32.30 22.77
CA TYR A 365 -55.23 33.23 23.58
C TYR A 365 -54.39 34.39 24.10
N ASN A 366 -53.17 34.56 23.60
CA ASN A 366 -52.22 35.51 24.11
C ASN A 366 -51.67 36.39 22.98
N SER A 367 -51.34 37.64 23.28
CA SER A 367 -50.57 38.46 22.32
C SER A 367 -49.18 37.84 22.09
N PRO A 368 -48.47 38.20 20.99
CA PRO A 368 -47.14 37.67 20.72
C PRO A 368 -46.18 37.75 21.90
N ALA A 369 -46.14 38.92 22.62
CA ALA A 369 -45.28 39.09 23.79
C ALA A 369 -45.69 38.22 24.98
N GLN A 370 -47.01 38.06 25.20
CA GLN A 370 -47.49 37.20 26.26
C GLN A 370 -47.21 35.71 25.98
N ALA A 371 -47.40 35.28 24.72
CA ALA A 371 -47.11 33.91 24.29
C ALA A 371 -45.64 33.60 24.50
N LEU A 372 -44.72 34.47 24.07
CA LEU A 372 -43.30 34.29 24.24
C LEU A 372 -42.85 34.25 25.70
N ARG A 373 -43.39 35.15 26.53
CA ARG A 373 -43.11 35.12 27.97
C ARG A 373 -43.51 33.80 28.62
N LEU A 374 -44.67 33.25 28.26
CA LEU A 374 -45.14 31.97 28.79
C LEU A 374 -44.32 30.80 28.26
N ALA A 375 -43.94 30.82 26.99
CA ALA A 375 -43.05 29.85 26.39
C ALA A 375 -41.63 29.86 27.03
N GLU A 376 -41.08 31.04 27.26
CA GLU A 376 -39.80 31.20 27.95
C GLU A 376 -39.83 30.60 29.36
N GLN A 377 -40.89 30.93 30.16
CA GLN A 377 -41.02 30.33 31.49
C GLN A 377 -41.06 28.80 31.49
N ALA A 378 -41.64 28.21 30.47
CA ALA A 378 -41.68 26.76 30.32
C ALA A 378 -40.36 26.15 29.82
N LEU A 379 -39.61 26.87 29.01
CA LEU A 379 -38.45 26.36 28.27
C LEU A 379 -37.10 26.74 28.89
N PHE A 380 -37.05 27.81 29.74
CA PHE A 380 -35.82 28.39 30.19
C PHE A 380 -34.85 27.36 30.84
N ALA A 381 -35.38 26.54 31.75
CA ALA A 381 -34.59 25.52 32.43
C ALA A 381 -34.02 24.46 31.46
N ASP A 382 -34.78 24.05 30.43
CA ASP A 382 -34.32 23.09 29.43
C ASP A 382 -33.26 23.68 28.50
N LEU A 383 -33.43 24.94 28.10
CA LEU A 383 -32.45 25.66 27.26
C LEU A 383 -31.16 25.96 28.03
N GLU A 384 -31.27 26.38 29.31
CA GLU A 384 -30.11 26.59 30.18
C GLU A 384 -29.33 25.27 30.40
N ASN A 385 -30.03 24.18 30.75
CA ASN A 385 -29.39 22.86 30.96
C ASN A 385 -28.73 22.30 29.69
N SER A 386 -29.24 22.65 28.52
CA SER A 386 -28.65 22.24 27.22
C SER A 386 -27.65 23.22 26.68
N GLU A 387 -27.32 24.30 27.43
CA GLU A 387 -26.44 25.38 27.00
C GLU A 387 -26.80 25.93 25.61
N SER A 388 -28.12 26.02 25.35
CA SER A 388 -28.68 26.40 24.05
C SER A 388 -29.56 27.60 24.15
N PHE A 389 -29.73 28.30 23.06
CA PHE A 389 -30.69 29.37 22.89
C PHE A 389 -31.41 29.26 21.55
N VAL A 390 -32.46 30.01 21.38
CA VAL A 390 -33.25 30.01 20.14
C VAL A 390 -33.46 31.45 19.69
N THR A 391 -33.07 31.73 18.45
CA THR A 391 -33.50 32.94 17.79
C THR A 391 -34.87 32.71 17.20
N LEU A 392 -35.80 33.64 17.47
CA LEU A 392 -37.21 33.41 17.16
C LEU A 392 -37.88 34.70 16.70
N PHE A 393 -38.64 34.63 15.64
CA PHE A 393 -39.57 35.66 15.23
C PHE A 393 -41.01 35.10 15.33
N HIS A 394 -41.86 35.70 16.12
CA HIS A 394 -43.23 35.28 16.35
C HIS A 394 -44.19 36.44 16.22
N GLY A 395 -45.24 36.30 15.41
CA GLY A 395 -46.18 37.38 15.18
C GLY A 395 -47.55 36.94 14.79
N GLN A 396 -48.50 37.85 14.92
CA GLN A 396 -49.92 37.70 14.67
C GLN A 396 -50.35 38.56 13.49
N LEU A 397 -50.84 37.94 12.42
CA LEU A 397 -51.44 38.63 11.28
C LEU A 397 -52.95 38.74 11.46
N ASP A 398 -53.45 39.97 11.50
CA ASP A 398 -54.88 40.30 11.48
C ASP A 398 -55.25 40.82 10.06
N SER A 399 -56.03 40.01 9.33
CA SER A 399 -56.40 40.36 7.96
C SER A 399 -57.47 41.47 7.88
N ASP A 400 -58.31 41.60 8.92
CA ASP A 400 -59.34 42.68 8.96
C ASP A 400 -58.69 44.06 9.17
N GLN A 401 -57.68 44.12 10.06
CA GLN A 401 -56.93 45.33 10.34
C GLN A 401 -55.77 45.54 9.39
N ARG A 402 -55.37 44.53 8.62
CA ARG A 402 -54.18 44.51 7.79
C ARG A 402 -52.91 44.87 8.58
N THR A 403 -52.78 44.35 9.79
CA THR A 403 -51.66 44.58 10.68
C THR A 403 -50.97 43.27 11.04
N PHE A 404 -49.67 43.38 11.21
CA PHE A 404 -48.86 42.31 11.73
C PHE A 404 -48.19 42.77 13.03
N SER A 405 -48.64 42.22 14.14
CA SER A 405 -48.06 42.44 15.47
C SER A 405 -47.05 41.35 15.76
N PHE A 406 -45.83 41.72 16.17
CA PHE A 406 -44.74 40.74 16.26
C PHE A 406 -43.82 41.01 17.45
N VAL A 407 -43.04 40.00 17.80
CA VAL A 407 -41.85 40.06 18.64
C VAL A 407 -40.68 39.38 17.91
N ASP A 408 -39.55 40.07 17.93
CA ASP A 408 -38.27 39.55 17.43
C ASP A 408 -37.40 39.21 18.65
N CYS A 409 -37.18 37.91 18.90
CA CYS A 409 -36.30 37.37 19.94
C CYS A 409 -34.90 37.13 19.37
N GLY A 410 -34.19 38.15 18.96
CA GLY A 410 -32.81 38.05 18.45
C GLY A 410 -32.67 37.42 17.06
N HIS A 411 -33.79 37.21 16.35
CA HIS A 411 -33.73 36.59 15.02
C HIS A 411 -33.16 37.54 13.96
N GLY A 412 -33.77 38.71 13.81
CA GLY A 412 -33.22 39.80 13.02
C GLY A 412 -33.28 39.70 11.50
N TYR A 413 -33.59 38.56 10.97
CA TYR A 413 -33.65 38.28 9.53
C TYR A 413 -35.08 38.41 9.01
N VAL A 414 -35.60 39.67 9.06
CA VAL A 414 -36.96 39.99 8.65
C VAL A 414 -37.02 41.38 8.01
N PHE A 415 -37.85 41.52 6.96
CA PHE A 415 -38.12 42.79 6.32
C PHE A 415 -39.51 42.81 5.65
N VAL A 416 -40.02 44.01 5.41
CA VAL A 416 -41.17 44.24 4.55
C VAL A 416 -40.72 44.93 3.27
N ARG A 417 -40.96 44.30 2.11
CA ARG A 417 -40.85 44.95 0.82
C ARG A 417 -42.18 45.62 0.49
N ARG A 418 -42.16 46.93 0.38
CA ARG A 418 -43.35 47.73 0.02
C ARG A 418 -43.71 47.56 -1.45
N ALA A 419 -44.95 47.92 -1.79
CA ALA A 419 -45.43 47.84 -3.17
C ALA A 419 -44.61 48.71 -4.14
N ASP A 420 -44.02 49.81 -3.68
CA ASP A 420 -43.14 50.70 -4.46
C ASP A 420 -41.70 50.16 -4.59
N GLY A 421 -41.37 49.06 -3.95
CA GLY A 421 -40.06 48.43 -3.95
C GLY A 421 -39.12 48.88 -2.82
N THR A 422 -39.52 49.78 -1.94
CA THR A 422 -38.75 50.12 -0.74
C THR A 422 -38.74 49.01 0.27
N VAL A 423 -37.69 48.96 1.12
CA VAL A 423 -37.48 47.87 2.08
C VAL A 423 -37.44 48.46 3.49
N ASP A 424 -38.35 48.03 4.33
CA ASP A 424 -38.44 48.41 5.73
C ASP A 424 -37.93 47.27 6.63
N GLY A 425 -36.93 47.56 7.48
CA GLY A 425 -36.55 46.66 8.58
C GLY A 425 -37.54 46.78 9.74
N LEU A 426 -37.73 45.67 10.46
CA LEU A 426 -38.66 45.64 11.60
C LEU A 426 -37.94 45.89 12.94
N SER A 427 -38.61 46.59 13.84
CA SER A 427 -38.19 46.84 15.22
C SER A 427 -39.39 46.95 16.14
N PRO A 428 -39.29 46.69 17.46
CA PRO A 428 -38.06 46.45 18.24
C PRO A 428 -37.54 45.01 18.11
N ARG A 429 -36.31 44.82 18.62
CA ARG A 429 -35.61 43.52 18.64
C ARG A 429 -35.16 43.23 20.08
N GLY A 430 -35.41 42.01 20.59
CA GLY A 430 -35.03 41.54 21.92
C GLY A 430 -33.90 40.53 21.91
N LEU A 431 -33.60 39.94 23.05
CA LEU A 431 -32.62 38.86 23.19
C LEU A 431 -33.19 37.53 22.69
N PRO A 432 -32.32 36.58 22.22
CA PRO A 432 -32.76 35.23 21.94
C PRO A 432 -33.38 34.55 23.16
N LEU A 433 -34.32 33.67 22.92
CA LEU A 433 -34.98 32.84 23.95
C LEU A 433 -33.96 31.91 24.63
N GLY A 434 -33.89 31.92 25.96
CA GLY A 434 -32.96 31.09 26.75
C GLY A 434 -31.63 31.79 27.10
N VAL A 435 -31.35 33.01 26.59
CA VAL A 435 -30.12 33.77 26.94
C VAL A 435 -30.22 34.37 28.32
N GLN A 436 -31.38 34.95 28.66
CA GLN A 436 -31.65 35.60 29.96
C GLN A 436 -33.04 35.29 30.41
N GLY A 437 -33.21 34.76 31.63
CA GLY A 437 -34.51 34.48 32.19
C GLY A 437 -35.26 35.73 32.58
N GLY A 438 -36.56 35.77 32.27
CA GLY A 438 -37.45 36.89 32.62
C GLY A 438 -37.31 38.11 31.70
N GLU A 439 -36.87 37.91 30.48
CA GLU A 439 -36.80 38.98 29.45
C GLU A 439 -38.19 39.57 29.18
N VAL A 440 -38.24 40.88 28.99
CA VAL A 440 -39.47 41.61 28.66
C VAL A 440 -39.49 41.92 27.19
N TYR A 441 -40.10 41.07 26.41
CA TYR A 441 -40.24 41.27 24.97
C TYR A 441 -41.21 42.38 24.64
N GLN A 442 -40.77 43.29 23.75
CA GLN A 442 -41.55 44.39 23.23
C GLN A 442 -42.23 44.00 21.92
N GLU A 443 -43.51 44.33 21.79
CA GLU A 443 -44.26 44.12 20.55
C GLU A 443 -44.00 45.26 19.57
N GLY A 444 -43.73 44.92 18.32
CA GLY A 444 -43.80 45.82 17.19
C GLY A 444 -45.09 45.58 16.41
N VAL A 445 -45.55 46.61 15.70
CA VAL A 445 -46.71 46.50 14.80
C VAL A 445 -46.34 47.13 13.46
N VAL A 446 -46.68 46.44 12.39
CA VAL A 446 -46.53 46.95 11.02
C VAL A 446 -47.82 46.78 10.25
N ALA A 447 -48.27 47.84 9.58
CA ALA A 447 -49.39 47.80 8.63
C ALA A 447 -48.91 47.24 7.29
N LEU A 448 -49.72 46.38 6.68
CA LEU A 448 -49.46 45.76 5.39
C LEU A 448 -50.49 46.21 4.37
N GLU A 449 -50.03 46.92 3.34
CA GLU A 449 -50.88 47.40 2.26
C GLU A 449 -50.84 46.42 1.05
N LYS A 450 -51.79 46.59 0.16
CA LYS A 450 -51.84 45.79 -1.09
C LYS A 450 -50.51 45.88 -1.85
N GLY A 451 -49.91 44.72 -2.15
CA GLY A 451 -48.65 44.59 -2.85
C GLY A 451 -47.43 44.53 -1.94
N ASP A 452 -47.61 44.74 -0.61
CA ASP A 452 -46.52 44.55 0.37
C ASP A 452 -46.22 43.09 0.57
N VAL A 453 -44.97 42.80 0.87
CA VAL A 453 -44.46 41.44 1.11
C VAL A 453 -43.63 41.41 2.38
N LEU A 454 -44.06 40.68 3.39
CA LEU A 454 -43.28 40.40 4.59
C LEU A 454 -42.46 39.14 4.33
N VAL A 455 -41.16 39.20 4.58
CA VAL A 455 -40.21 38.10 4.40
C VAL A 455 -39.48 37.84 5.71
N LEU A 456 -39.50 36.59 6.13
CA LEU A 456 -38.72 36.03 7.23
C LEU A 456 -37.77 34.97 6.66
N TYR A 457 -36.53 34.95 7.09
CA TYR A 457 -35.54 33.99 6.61
C TYR A 457 -34.52 33.69 7.72
N SER A 458 -33.90 32.50 7.70
CA SER A 458 -32.78 32.16 8.60
C SER A 458 -31.45 32.63 8.05
N ASP A 459 -30.42 32.73 8.91
CA ASP A 459 -29.06 33.13 8.53
C ASP A 459 -28.44 32.21 7.46
N GLY A 460 -28.85 30.93 7.42
CA GLY A 460 -28.43 30.02 6.37
C GLY A 460 -28.71 30.48 4.95
N VAL A 461 -29.66 31.40 4.72
CA VAL A 461 -29.85 32.02 3.39
C VAL A 461 -28.65 32.88 3.00
N ILE A 462 -28.07 33.57 3.97
CA ILE A 462 -26.89 34.43 3.76
C ILE A 462 -25.62 33.58 3.73
N ASP A 463 -25.52 32.65 4.65
CA ASP A 463 -24.33 31.79 4.84
C ASP A 463 -24.13 30.76 3.70
N ALA A 464 -25.19 30.45 2.95
CA ALA A 464 -25.09 29.54 1.80
C ALA A 464 -24.15 30.10 0.71
N LYS A 465 -24.08 31.42 0.53
CA LYS A 465 -23.22 32.07 -0.47
C LYS A 465 -22.68 33.42 0.05
N PRO A 466 -21.67 33.38 0.92
CA PRO A 466 -21.10 34.60 1.50
C PRO A 466 -20.55 35.56 0.45
N GLU A 467 -20.12 35.04 -0.70
CA GLU A 467 -19.58 35.83 -1.80
C GLU A 467 -20.60 36.76 -2.49
N LEU A 468 -21.90 36.50 -2.29
CA LEU A 468 -22.96 37.35 -2.83
C LEU A 468 -23.32 38.54 -1.91
N GLU A 469 -22.76 38.61 -0.69
CA GLU A 469 -23.04 39.64 0.31
C GLU A 469 -24.54 39.94 0.44
N LEU A 470 -25.36 38.87 0.48
CA LEU A 470 -26.81 38.97 0.49
C LEU A 470 -27.29 39.86 1.66
N ASN A 471 -28.23 40.73 1.38
CA ASN A 471 -28.88 41.59 2.34
C ASN A 471 -30.34 41.79 1.97
N ASN A 472 -31.12 42.47 2.84
CA ASN A 472 -32.56 42.65 2.65
C ASN A 472 -32.91 43.32 1.30
N GLN A 473 -32.08 44.23 0.82
CA GLN A 473 -32.31 44.94 -0.45
C GLN A 473 -32.15 43.97 -1.65
N ILE A 474 -31.08 43.19 -1.65
CA ILE A 474 -30.82 42.19 -2.72
C ILE A 474 -31.91 41.11 -2.71
N LEU A 475 -32.30 40.62 -1.53
CA LEU A 475 -33.37 39.62 -1.40
C LEU A 475 -34.71 40.21 -1.90
N ALA A 476 -35.05 41.46 -1.56
CA ALA A 476 -36.26 42.12 -2.01
C ALA A 476 -36.32 42.30 -3.55
N GLU A 477 -35.19 42.57 -4.20
CA GLU A 477 -35.11 42.70 -5.65
C GLU A 477 -35.48 41.37 -6.37
N GLN A 478 -35.17 40.23 -5.78
CA GLN A 478 -35.52 38.92 -6.33
C GLN A 478 -37.04 38.60 -6.29
N LEU A 479 -37.77 39.34 -5.48
CA LEU A 479 -39.23 39.18 -5.38
C LEU A 479 -39.97 39.97 -6.46
N ALA A 480 -39.31 40.88 -7.15
CA ALA A 480 -39.92 41.70 -8.18
C ALA A 480 -40.48 40.84 -9.33
N GLY A 481 -41.72 41.14 -9.74
CA GLY A 481 -42.40 40.41 -10.83
C GLY A 481 -42.93 39.04 -10.46
N LYS A 482 -42.79 38.58 -9.21
CA LYS A 482 -43.39 37.32 -8.75
C LYS A 482 -44.86 37.51 -8.41
N SER A 483 -45.70 36.53 -8.77
CA SER A 483 -47.16 36.63 -8.68
C SER A 483 -47.72 35.92 -7.44
N SER A 484 -46.95 35.06 -6.78
CA SER A 484 -47.37 34.31 -5.59
C SER A 484 -46.27 34.23 -4.53
N ALA A 485 -46.66 34.02 -3.26
CA ALA A 485 -45.72 33.77 -2.17
C ALA A 485 -44.83 32.55 -2.44
N GLN A 486 -45.37 31.51 -3.07
CA GLN A 486 -44.60 30.31 -3.41
C GLN A 486 -43.48 30.62 -4.44
N GLU A 487 -43.80 31.39 -5.51
CA GLU A 487 -42.76 31.80 -6.47
C GLU A 487 -41.67 32.67 -5.82
N MET A 488 -42.03 33.46 -4.81
CA MET A 488 -41.08 34.26 -4.03
C MET A 488 -40.17 33.40 -3.16
N VAL A 489 -40.73 32.43 -2.44
CA VAL A 489 -39.95 31.44 -1.68
C VAL A 489 -39.00 30.66 -2.58
N ASP A 490 -39.48 30.15 -3.73
CA ASP A 490 -38.66 29.41 -4.68
C ASP A 490 -37.52 30.26 -5.25
N ALA A 491 -37.75 31.53 -5.51
CA ALA A 491 -36.73 32.46 -5.98
C ALA A 491 -35.66 32.71 -4.91
N LEU A 492 -36.02 32.92 -3.65
CA LEU A 492 -35.06 33.07 -2.55
C LEU A 492 -34.26 31.82 -2.29
N MET A 493 -34.93 30.66 -2.28
CA MET A 493 -34.26 29.36 -2.16
C MET A 493 -33.30 29.06 -3.32
N ALA A 494 -33.60 29.51 -4.54
CA ALA A 494 -32.71 29.35 -5.69
C ALA A 494 -31.41 30.14 -5.57
N LEU A 495 -31.41 31.26 -4.86
CA LEU A 495 -30.22 32.08 -4.59
C LEU A 495 -29.17 31.31 -3.79
N THR A 496 -29.60 30.43 -2.87
CA THR A 496 -28.69 29.66 -2.00
C THR A 496 -27.88 28.63 -2.77
N GLY A 497 -28.37 28.19 -3.97
CA GLY A 497 -27.67 27.25 -4.85
C GLY A 497 -27.47 25.85 -4.27
N GLN A 498 -28.01 25.55 -3.10
CA GLN A 498 -27.92 24.25 -2.40
C GLN A 498 -26.48 23.70 -2.36
N PRO A 499 -25.53 24.38 -1.66
CA PRO A 499 -24.16 23.92 -1.55
C PRO A 499 -24.10 22.52 -0.88
N ASP A 500 -23.14 21.71 -1.28
CA ASP A 500 -22.87 20.41 -0.65
C ASP A 500 -21.39 20.40 -0.18
N PRO A 501 -21.11 20.33 1.14
CA PRO A 501 -22.08 20.33 2.24
C PRO A 501 -22.76 21.69 2.45
N GLN A 502 -24.04 21.67 2.82
CA GLN A 502 -24.77 22.87 3.18
C GLN A 502 -24.27 23.41 4.53
N PRO A 503 -23.89 24.71 4.63
CA PRO A 503 -23.27 25.26 5.83
C PRO A 503 -24.24 25.37 7.01
N ASP A 504 -25.49 25.76 6.78
CA ASP A 504 -26.54 25.84 7.79
C ASP A 504 -27.92 25.49 7.26
N ASP A 505 -28.91 25.33 8.18
CA ASP A 505 -30.29 25.15 7.82
C ASP A 505 -30.80 26.39 7.07
N ILE A 506 -31.61 26.23 6.04
CA ILE A 506 -32.13 27.30 5.24
C ILE A 506 -33.65 27.33 5.34
N THR A 507 -34.19 28.40 5.92
CA THR A 507 -35.62 28.56 6.07
C THR A 507 -36.08 29.92 5.55
N VAL A 508 -37.16 29.93 4.79
CA VAL A 508 -37.79 31.11 4.22
C VAL A 508 -39.30 31.03 4.43
N LEU A 509 -39.90 32.11 4.92
CA LEU A 509 -41.36 32.29 5.01
C LEU A 509 -41.72 33.65 4.39
N VAL A 510 -42.71 33.65 3.52
CA VAL A 510 -43.19 34.83 2.81
C VAL A 510 -44.69 35.00 3.04
N VAL A 511 -45.10 36.25 3.36
CA VAL A 511 -46.50 36.70 3.45
C VAL A 511 -46.68 37.83 2.48
N ARG A 512 -47.55 37.66 1.48
CA ARG A 512 -47.86 38.68 0.47
C ARG A 512 -49.27 39.21 0.69
N CYS A 513 -49.46 40.51 0.78
CA CYS A 513 -50.74 41.17 0.77
C CYS A 513 -51.27 41.29 -0.67
N VAL A 514 -52.39 40.64 -0.97
CA VAL A 514 -52.92 40.54 -2.35
C VAL A 514 -54.11 41.44 -2.63
N ASP A 515 -54.82 41.87 -1.60
CA ASP A 515 -56.01 42.72 -1.73
C ASP A 515 -55.84 44.10 -1.08
#